data_322bcfa1dd599693d454ef2f2fa85fea
#
_entry.id   322bcfa1dd599693d454ef2f2fa85fea
#
_cell.length_a   1.000
_cell.length_b   1.000
_cell.length_c   1.000
_cell.angle_alpha   90.00
_cell.angle_beta   90.00
_cell.angle_gamma   90.00
#
_symmetry.space_group_name_H-M   'P 1'
#
loop_
_entity.id
_entity.type
_entity.pdbx_description
1 polymer ?
#
loop_
_entity_poly.entity_id
_entity_poly.type
_entity_poly.pdbx_seq_one_letter_code
_entity_poly.pdbx_strand_id
1 'polypeptide(L)'
;KEGNAIKKEADITPLRPADVKLLKNYPTVKLTKGAVLYSDFPNSKIDAIAPELEGMTAFCLNAENQRQEGTAIEFTSDDAVNLLVGYFRDDQKKYAKAPKLETDASANDYGQAEPKLTNAIRIKGMPLANVHSYHFPAGTHKLLLPKGYTLVLGFTDQSVTPRNAALAGAEETMDWMFY
;
A
#
# COMPACT_ATOMS: atom_id res chain seq x y z
N LYS A 1 23.70 -19.88 12.73
CA LYS A 1 23.78 -18.51 12.43
C LYS A 1 23.47 -18.25 11.00
N GLU A 2 24.17 -18.86 10.12
CA GLU A 2 23.79 -18.76 8.72
C GLU A 2 22.38 -19.25 8.54
N GLY A 3 22.02 -20.25 9.31
CA GLY A 3 20.66 -20.73 9.26
C GLY A 3 19.63 -19.68 9.57
N ASN A 4 19.99 -18.74 10.45
CA ASN A 4 19.06 -17.68 10.78
C ASN A 4 18.79 -16.74 9.64
N ALA A 5 19.81 -16.40 8.88
CA ALA A 5 19.61 -15.53 7.74
C ALA A 5 18.76 -16.21 6.69
N ILE A 6 19.00 -17.49 6.46
CA ILE A 6 18.24 -18.23 5.48
C ILE A 6 16.78 -18.35 5.91
N LYS A 7 16.57 -18.61 7.19
CA LYS A 7 15.21 -18.69 7.70
C LYS A 7 14.46 -17.38 7.53
N LYS A 8 15.15 -16.26 7.76
CA LYS A 8 14.54 -14.98 7.62
C LYS A 8 14.01 -14.75 6.22
N GLU A 9 14.83 -15.10 5.23
CA GLU A 9 14.38 -14.95 3.87
C GLU A 9 13.26 -15.92 3.54
N ALA A 10 13.35 -17.11 4.07
CA ALA A 10 12.31 -18.09 3.82
C ALA A 10 10.98 -17.71 4.44
N ASP A 11 11.02 -16.84 5.47
CA ASP A 11 9.78 -16.41 6.11
C ASP A 11 9.04 -15.35 5.31
N ILE A 12 9.65 -14.77 4.30
CA ILE A 12 8.99 -13.77 3.46
C ILE A 12 8.02 -14.49 2.55
N THR A 13 6.75 -14.19 2.70
CA THR A 13 5.70 -14.82 1.90
C THR A 13 5.06 -13.77 1.04
N PRO A 14 5.13 -13.90 -0.28
CA PRO A 14 4.44 -12.94 -1.16
C PRO A 14 2.95 -12.95 -0.90
N LEU A 15 2.34 -11.79 -0.99
CA LEU A 15 0.90 -11.68 -0.86
C LEU A 15 0.24 -12.23 -2.10
N ARG A 16 -0.95 -12.78 -1.92
CA ARG A 16 -1.70 -13.35 -3.04
C ARG A 16 -2.70 -12.34 -3.54
N PRO A 17 -2.58 -11.93 -4.80
CA PRO A 17 -3.59 -11.04 -5.38
C PRO A 17 -4.95 -11.72 -5.38
N ALA A 18 -5.97 -10.94 -5.08
CA ALA A 18 -7.35 -11.42 -5.10
C ALA A 18 -8.05 -10.87 -6.33
N ASP A 19 -8.95 -11.66 -6.88
CA ASP A 19 -9.77 -11.24 -8.00
C ASP A 19 -10.98 -10.50 -7.48
N VAL A 20 -11.12 -9.24 -7.83
CA VAL A 20 -12.31 -8.47 -7.53
C VAL A 20 -12.80 -7.85 -8.83
N LYS A 21 -14.08 -7.55 -8.87
CA LYS A 21 -14.65 -6.84 -10.02
C LYS A 21 -14.69 -5.37 -9.70
N LEU A 22 -13.89 -4.59 -10.41
CA LEU A 22 -13.88 -3.15 -10.24
C LEU A 22 -15.10 -2.56 -10.93
N LEU A 23 -15.77 -1.65 -10.23
CA LEU A 23 -17.02 -1.09 -10.74
C LEU A 23 -16.81 0.17 -11.54
N LYS A 24 -15.57 0.67 -11.57
CA LYS A 24 -15.18 1.80 -12.41
C LYS A 24 -13.90 1.46 -13.13
N ASN A 25 -13.55 2.29 -14.07
CA ASN A 25 -12.36 2.07 -14.89
C ASN A 25 -11.14 2.64 -14.17
N TYR A 26 -10.34 1.76 -13.57
CA TYR A 26 -9.12 2.16 -12.87
C TYR A 26 -7.93 1.60 -13.64
N PRO A 27 -7.02 2.46 -14.12
CA PRO A 27 -5.78 1.95 -14.71
C PRO A 27 -4.93 1.22 -13.68
N THR A 28 -4.28 0.16 -14.08
CA THR A 28 -3.49 -0.66 -13.17
C THR A 28 -2.09 -0.84 -13.67
N VAL A 29 -1.21 -1.24 -12.75
CA VAL A 29 0.19 -1.51 -13.04
C VAL A 29 0.69 -2.58 -12.08
N LYS A 30 1.60 -3.43 -12.54
CA LYS A 30 2.21 -4.42 -11.66
C LYS A 30 3.25 -3.76 -10.77
N LEU A 31 3.25 -4.11 -9.50
CA LEU A 31 4.21 -3.59 -8.54
C LEU A 31 5.56 -4.26 -8.74
N THR A 32 6.52 -3.48 -9.19
CA THR A 32 7.89 -3.93 -9.35
C THR A 32 8.77 -2.69 -9.42
N LYS A 33 10.06 -2.87 -9.23
CA LYS A 33 11.00 -1.75 -9.40
C LYS A 33 10.84 -1.17 -10.79
N GLY A 34 10.83 0.14 -10.87
CA GLY A 34 10.67 0.85 -12.13
C GLY A 34 9.25 1.15 -12.52
N ALA A 35 8.27 0.60 -11.80
CA ALA A 35 6.87 0.88 -12.10
C ALA A 35 6.51 2.31 -11.74
N VAL A 36 5.53 2.86 -12.46
CA VAL A 36 5.02 4.20 -12.24
C VAL A 36 3.63 4.09 -11.67
N LEU A 37 3.42 4.63 -10.46
CA LEU A 37 2.13 4.54 -9.79
C LEU A 37 1.25 5.77 -9.96
N TYR A 38 1.79 6.83 -10.57
CA TYR A 38 1.02 8.04 -10.85
C TYR A 38 1.19 8.42 -12.30
N SER A 39 0.08 8.50 -13.01
CA SER A 39 0.10 8.79 -14.45
C SER A 39 0.67 10.18 -14.75
N ASP A 40 0.51 11.12 -13.83
CA ASP A 40 1.01 12.49 -14.02
C ASP A 40 2.40 12.71 -13.43
N PHE A 41 3.01 11.66 -12.85
CA PHE A 41 4.39 11.70 -12.34
C PHE A 41 5.21 10.59 -12.98
N PRO A 42 5.44 10.65 -14.31
CA PRO A 42 6.06 9.52 -14.99
C PRO A 42 7.52 9.25 -14.61
N ASN A 43 8.18 10.23 -14.02
CA ASN A 43 9.56 10.04 -13.57
C ASN A 43 9.66 9.53 -12.15
N SER A 44 8.54 9.45 -11.43
CA SER A 44 8.52 8.98 -10.05
C SER A 44 8.32 7.47 -10.04
N LYS A 45 9.40 6.76 -10.35
CA LYS A 45 9.37 5.30 -10.44
C LYS A 45 9.69 4.69 -9.09
N ILE A 46 9.17 3.50 -8.87
CA ILE A 46 9.51 2.74 -7.66
C ILE A 46 10.98 2.38 -7.73
N ASP A 47 11.76 2.74 -6.71
CA ASP A 47 13.15 2.33 -6.65
C ASP A 47 13.43 1.34 -5.54
N ALA A 48 12.48 1.09 -4.63
CA ALA A 48 12.58 0.02 -3.65
C ALA A 48 11.19 -0.41 -3.24
N ILE A 49 10.99 -1.71 -3.03
CA ILE A 49 9.69 -2.26 -2.70
C ILE A 49 9.87 -3.48 -1.82
N ALA A 50 8.99 -3.60 -0.82
CA ALA A 50 9.00 -4.78 0.05
C ALA A 50 8.68 -6.02 -0.77
N PRO A 51 9.43 -7.11 -0.56
CA PRO A 51 9.24 -8.31 -1.38
C PRO A 51 7.82 -8.86 -1.32
N GLU A 52 7.12 -8.69 -0.19
CA GLU A 52 5.75 -9.17 -0.07
C GLU A 52 4.81 -8.53 -1.09
N LEU A 53 5.13 -7.33 -1.55
CA LEU A 53 4.26 -6.58 -2.45
C LEU A 53 4.56 -6.82 -3.92
N GLU A 54 5.68 -7.42 -4.25
CA GLU A 54 6.05 -7.59 -5.65
C GLU A 54 5.01 -8.44 -6.37
N GLY A 55 4.62 -8.00 -7.55
CA GLY A 55 3.66 -8.74 -8.36
C GLY A 55 2.21 -8.38 -8.11
N MET A 56 1.92 -7.59 -7.07
CA MET A 56 0.56 -7.10 -6.86
C MET A 56 0.14 -6.19 -7.99
N THR A 57 -1.17 -6.12 -8.23
CA THR A 57 -1.73 -5.24 -9.23
C THR A 57 -2.21 -3.97 -8.55
N ALA A 58 -1.45 -2.91 -8.70
CA ALA A 58 -1.77 -1.62 -8.09
C ALA A 58 -2.51 -0.73 -9.08
N PHE A 59 -3.13 0.31 -8.57
CA PHE A 59 -3.79 1.30 -9.41
C PHE A 59 -2.77 2.37 -9.80
N CYS A 60 -2.82 2.78 -11.07
CA CYS A 60 -2.01 3.89 -11.56
C CYS A 60 -2.94 5.09 -11.69
N LEU A 61 -2.94 5.96 -10.70
CA LEU A 61 -3.93 7.03 -10.60
C LEU A 61 -3.30 8.38 -10.92
N ASN A 62 -4.15 9.40 -11.04
CA ASN A 62 -3.68 10.76 -11.23
C ASN A 62 -3.48 11.39 -9.86
N ALA A 63 -2.24 11.77 -9.56
CA ALA A 63 -1.89 12.28 -8.23
C ALA A 63 -2.59 13.59 -7.93
N GLU A 64 -2.68 14.46 -8.92
CA GLU A 64 -3.30 15.76 -8.71
C GLU A 64 -4.79 15.62 -8.41
N ASN A 65 -5.47 14.70 -9.08
CA ASN A 65 -6.86 14.42 -8.76
C ASN A 65 -7.02 13.91 -7.35
N GLN A 66 -6.13 13.05 -6.90
CA GLN A 66 -6.17 12.58 -5.53
C GLN A 66 -6.03 13.72 -4.54
N ARG A 67 -5.13 14.64 -4.84
CA ARG A 67 -4.89 15.76 -3.95
C ARG A 67 -6.12 16.65 -3.83
N GLN A 68 -6.83 16.84 -4.92
CA GLN A 68 -7.96 17.75 -4.94
C GLN A 68 -9.28 17.11 -4.51
N GLU A 69 -9.47 15.84 -4.80
CA GLU A 69 -10.77 15.20 -4.63
C GLU A 69 -10.73 13.97 -3.74
N GLY A 70 -9.55 13.48 -3.38
CA GLY A 70 -9.45 12.20 -2.70
C GLY A 70 -9.57 11.05 -3.68
N THR A 71 -9.82 9.87 -3.16
CA THR A 71 -9.90 8.66 -3.99
C THR A 71 -11.10 7.84 -3.56
N ALA A 72 -11.88 7.38 -4.54
CA ALA A 72 -13.01 6.49 -4.28
C ALA A 72 -12.74 5.18 -5.03
N ILE A 73 -12.83 4.07 -4.31
CA ILE A 73 -12.61 2.75 -4.89
C ILE A 73 -13.88 1.95 -4.72
N GLU A 74 -14.49 1.55 -5.84
CA GLU A 74 -15.74 0.79 -5.81
C GLU A 74 -15.52 -0.55 -6.47
N PHE A 75 -15.93 -1.60 -5.79
CA PHE A 75 -15.67 -2.96 -6.27
C PHE A 75 -16.68 -3.92 -5.68
N THR A 76 -16.75 -5.11 -6.27
CA THR A 76 -17.51 -6.21 -5.71
C THR A 76 -16.61 -7.44 -5.69
N SER A 77 -16.77 -8.27 -4.68
CA SER A 77 -15.95 -9.45 -4.52
C SER A 77 -16.80 -10.59 -4.02
N ASP A 78 -16.56 -11.79 -4.57
CA ASP A 78 -17.24 -12.99 -4.12
C ASP A 78 -16.72 -13.49 -2.79
N ASP A 79 -15.51 -13.11 -2.42
CA ASP A 79 -14.86 -13.55 -1.19
C ASP A 79 -14.42 -12.36 -0.37
N ALA A 80 -14.12 -12.60 0.90
CA ALA A 80 -13.53 -11.59 1.74
C ALA A 80 -12.13 -11.25 1.22
N VAL A 81 -11.78 -9.95 1.22
CA VAL A 81 -10.51 -9.49 0.66
C VAL A 81 -9.96 -8.37 1.54
N ASN A 82 -8.67 -8.13 1.38
CA ASN A 82 -8.01 -6.96 1.95
C ASN A 82 -7.59 -6.03 0.81
N LEU A 83 -7.77 -4.74 1.02
CA LEU A 83 -7.26 -3.73 0.09
C LEU A 83 -6.09 -3.04 0.75
N LEU A 84 -4.94 -3.04 0.08
CA LEU A 84 -3.73 -2.45 0.63
C LEU A 84 -3.61 -1.02 0.14
N VAL A 85 -3.39 -0.11 1.08
CA VAL A 85 -3.28 1.32 0.80
C VAL A 85 -1.99 1.83 1.42
N GLY A 86 -1.19 2.51 0.61
CA GLY A 86 0.06 3.10 1.07
C GLY A 86 -0.11 4.55 1.44
N TYR A 87 0.41 4.92 2.59
CA TYR A 87 0.40 6.30 3.06
C TYR A 87 1.83 6.77 3.21
N PHE A 88 2.11 7.94 2.66
CA PHE A 88 3.46 8.51 2.72
C PHE A 88 3.76 9.04 4.11
N ARG A 89 4.98 8.84 4.55
CA ARG A 89 5.43 9.28 5.88
C ARG A 89 5.89 10.73 5.82
N ASP A 90 4.93 11.63 5.68
CA ASP A 90 5.23 13.06 5.56
C ASP A 90 4.00 13.83 6.00
N ASP A 91 4.21 14.94 6.69
CA ASP A 91 3.14 15.74 7.25
C ASP A 91 2.62 16.82 6.32
N GLN A 92 3.21 16.99 5.14
CA GLN A 92 2.75 18.01 4.22
C GLN A 92 1.32 17.73 3.78
N LYS A 93 0.58 18.83 3.53
CA LYS A 93 -0.84 18.70 3.22
C LYS A 93 -1.12 17.94 1.95
N LYS A 94 -0.17 17.89 1.04
CA LYS A 94 -0.38 17.18 -0.22
C LYS A 94 -0.44 15.67 -0.04
N TYR A 95 0.01 15.16 1.12
CA TYR A 95 -0.08 13.73 1.42
C TYR A 95 -1.26 13.48 2.33
N ALA A 96 -2.08 12.50 1.96
CA ALA A 96 -3.20 12.12 2.81
C ALA A 96 -2.68 11.53 4.10
N LYS A 97 -3.40 11.79 5.19
CA LYS A 97 -2.99 11.30 6.50
C LYS A 97 -3.53 9.90 6.71
N ALA A 98 -2.66 9.03 7.21
CA ALA A 98 -3.09 7.68 7.56
C ALA A 98 -4.02 7.72 8.76
N PRO A 99 -4.91 6.72 8.90
CA PRO A 99 -5.76 6.66 10.09
C PRO A 99 -4.89 6.43 11.32
N LYS A 100 -5.20 7.15 12.39
CA LYS A 100 -4.44 7.06 13.63
C LYS A 100 -5.14 6.22 14.67
N LEU A 101 -6.47 6.22 14.64
CA LEU A 101 -7.28 5.46 15.60
C LEU A 101 -8.34 4.73 14.81
N GLU A 102 -8.79 3.63 15.36
CA GLU A 102 -9.88 2.89 14.72
C GLU A 102 -11.13 3.73 14.58
N THR A 103 -11.28 4.75 15.42
CA THR A 103 -12.46 5.61 15.39
C THR A 103 -12.28 6.80 14.45
N ASP A 104 -11.12 6.99 13.85
CA ASP A 104 -10.94 8.10 12.91
C ASP A 104 -11.88 7.95 11.73
N ALA A 105 -12.36 9.08 11.21
CA ALA A 105 -13.25 9.04 10.06
C ALA A 105 -12.59 8.35 8.87
N SER A 106 -11.28 8.51 8.72
CA SER A 106 -10.57 7.88 7.62
C SER A 106 -10.37 6.39 7.82
N ALA A 107 -10.55 5.87 9.02
CA ALA A 107 -10.41 4.45 9.27
C ALA A 107 -11.67 3.68 8.92
N ASN A 108 -12.83 4.28 9.12
CA ASN A 108 -14.16 3.71 8.95
C ASN A 108 -14.24 2.30 9.58
N ASP A 109 -15.21 1.51 9.16
CA ASP A 109 -15.42 0.19 9.77
C ASP A 109 -14.42 -0.84 9.28
N TYR A 110 -13.71 -0.56 8.20
CA TYR A 110 -12.83 -1.53 7.56
C TYR A 110 -11.36 -1.18 7.70
N GLY A 111 -11.05 0.03 8.09
CA GLY A 111 -9.69 0.51 8.14
C GLY A 111 -8.89 -0.02 9.30
N GLN A 112 -7.61 -0.06 9.13
CA GLN A 112 -6.65 -0.45 10.16
C GLN A 112 -5.80 0.76 10.51
N ALA A 113 -5.79 1.13 11.80
CA ALA A 113 -5.01 2.29 12.24
C ALA A 113 -3.52 2.02 12.18
N GLU A 114 -3.09 0.79 12.36
CA GLU A 114 -1.67 0.46 12.37
C GLU A 114 -1.22 -0.04 11.02
N PRO A 115 -0.04 0.38 10.57
CA PRO A 115 0.46 -0.15 9.31
C PRO A 115 0.81 -1.63 9.42
N LYS A 116 0.55 -2.36 8.36
CA LYS A 116 0.91 -3.76 8.27
C LYS A 116 2.34 -3.94 7.75
N LEU A 117 2.79 -3.04 6.91
CA LEU A 117 4.16 -3.01 6.44
C LEU A 117 4.66 -1.58 6.61
N THR A 118 5.82 -1.42 7.22
CA THR A 118 6.40 -0.10 7.39
C THR A 118 7.52 0.10 6.38
N ASN A 119 7.62 1.33 5.88
CA ASN A 119 8.65 1.69 4.91
C ASN A 119 8.67 0.71 3.75
N ALA A 120 7.49 0.42 3.21
CA ALA A 120 7.32 -0.69 2.28
C ALA A 120 7.63 -0.32 0.85
N ILE A 121 7.53 0.95 0.49
CA ILE A 121 7.76 1.40 -0.89
C ILE A 121 8.51 2.71 -0.84
N ARG A 122 9.53 2.82 -1.71
CA ARG A 122 10.20 4.09 -1.96
C ARG A 122 10.04 4.44 -3.40
N ILE A 123 9.44 5.60 -3.64
CA ILE A 123 9.24 6.14 -4.98
C ILE A 123 10.15 7.33 -5.13
N LYS A 124 10.83 7.41 -6.27
CA LYS A 124 11.79 8.48 -6.52
C LYS A 124 11.12 9.84 -6.34
N GLY A 125 11.73 10.67 -5.49
CA GLY A 125 11.23 12.01 -5.24
C GLY A 125 10.11 12.10 -4.22
N MET A 126 9.74 10.99 -3.58
CA MET A 126 8.66 10.98 -2.61
C MET A 126 9.12 10.32 -1.32
N PRO A 127 8.44 10.59 -0.20
CA PRO A 127 8.80 9.95 1.07
C PRO A 127 8.51 8.45 1.04
N LEU A 128 9.07 7.73 2.00
CA LEU A 128 8.72 6.33 2.18
C LEU A 128 7.24 6.20 2.54
N ALA A 129 6.65 5.08 2.15
CA ALA A 129 5.24 4.83 2.42
C ALA A 129 5.08 3.59 3.29
N ASN A 130 4.13 3.68 4.21
CA ASN A 130 3.69 2.55 5.00
C ASN A 130 2.42 1.99 4.38
N VAL A 131 2.18 0.70 4.55
CA VAL A 131 1.02 0.03 3.98
C VAL A 131 0.05 -0.35 5.08
N HIS A 132 -1.19 0.10 4.92
CA HIS A 132 -2.31 -0.26 5.78
C HIS A 132 -3.23 -1.20 5.03
N SER A 133 -3.94 -2.03 5.76
CA SER A 133 -4.84 -3.02 5.16
C SER A 133 -6.27 -2.69 5.55
N TYR A 134 -7.14 -2.62 4.56
CA TYR A 134 -8.57 -2.42 4.76
C TYR A 134 -9.25 -3.74 4.46
N HIS A 135 -10.02 -4.22 5.42
CA HIS A 135 -10.60 -5.56 5.39
C HIS A 135 -12.06 -5.48 4.97
N PHE A 136 -12.44 -6.21 3.93
CA PHE A 136 -13.82 -6.19 3.44
C PHE A 136 -14.36 -7.61 3.37
N PRO A 137 -15.61 -7.82 3.84
CA PRO A 137 -16.28 -9.09 3.58
C PRO A 137 -16.67 -9.20 2.12
N ALA A 138 -17.14 -10.37 1.71
CA ALA A 138 -17.70 -10.53 0.38
C ALA A 138 -18.82 -9.52 0.17
N GLY A 139 -19.00 -9.07 -1.07
CA GLY A 139 -20.05 -8.14 -1.41
C GLY A 139 -19.54 -6.93 -2.17
N THR A 140 -20.39 -5.93 -2.29
CA THR A 140 -20.09 -4.69 -3.00
C THR A 140 -19.74 -3.61 -1.99
N HIS A 141 -18.63 -2.92 -2.25
CA HIS A 141 -18.11 -1.93 -1.30
C HIS A 141 -17.60 -0.70 -2.01
N LYS A 142 -17.54 0.38 -1.25
CA LYS A 142 -16.95 1.63 -1.69
C LYS A 142 -16.07 2.16 -0.57
N LEU A 143 -14.79 2.35 -0.87
CA LEU A 143 -13.86 2.93 0.09
C LEU A 143 -13.50 4.32 -0.35
N LEU A 144 -13.65 5.29 0.55
CA LEU A 144 -13.29 6.68 0.30
C LEU A 144 -12.02 6.99 1.06
N LEU A 145 -10.99 7.42 0.35
CA LEU A 145 -9.75 7.86 0.95
C LEU A 145 -9.73 9.38 0.97
N PRO A 146 -9.10 9.97 1.99
CA PRO A 146 -9.10 11.44 2.11
C PRO A 146 -8.31 12.09 1.00
N LYS A 147 -8.46 13.40 0.87
CA LYS A 147 -7.71 14.18 -0.11
C LYS A 147 -6.22 14.07 0.19
N GLY A 148 -5.44 13.94 -0.87
CA GLY A 148 -4.00 13.84 -0.77
C GLY A 148 -3.46 12.61 -1.47
N TYR A 149 -2.14 12.57 -1.64
CA TYR A 149 -1.49 11.46 -2.30
C TYR A 149 -1.56 10.21 -1.44
N THR A 150 -2.03 9.11 -2.02
CA THR A 150 -2.01 7.77 -1.42
C THR A 150 -1.66 6.79 -2.53
N LEU A 151 -1.28 5.58 -2.12
CA LEU A 151 -1.01 4.51 -3.07
C LEU A 151 -2.06 3.43 -2.88
N VAL A 152 -2.77 3.07 -3.95
CA VAL A 152 -3.72 1.96 -3.91
C VAL A 152 -3.00 0.77 -4.49
N LEU A 153 -2.62 -0.17 -3.62
CA LEU A 153 -1.64 -1.19 -3.96
C LEU A 153 -2.26 -2.50 -4.38
N GLY A 154 -3.58 -2.59 -4.31
CA GLY A 154 -4.26 -3.76 -4.83
C GLY A 154 -4.93 -4.58 -3.76
N PHE A 155 -5.64 -5.59 -4.23
CA PHE A 155 -6.42 -6.49 -3.38
C PHE A 155 -5.66 -7.78 -3.15
N THR A 156 -5.74 -8.29 -1.93
CA THR A 156 -5.15 -9.58 -1.62
C THR A 156 -6.20 -10.44 -0.92
N ASP A 157 -6.09 -11.76 -1.08
CA ASP A 157 -6.99 -12.63 -0.36
C ASP A 157 -6.54 -12.69 1.10
N GLN A 158 -7.30 -13.38 1.93
CA GLN A 158 -7.05 -13.39 3.37
C GLN A 158 -6.30 -14.60 3.83
N SER A 159 -5.82 -15.41 2.88
CA SER A 159 -5.05 -16.59 3.24
C SER A 159 -3.66 -16.23 3.75
N VAL A 160 -3.14 -15.04 3.41
CA VAL A 160 -1.83 -14.58 3.84
C VAL A 160 -1.98 -13.22 4.49
N THR A 161 -1.52 -13.10 5.73
CA THR A 161 -1.57 -11.84 6.45
C THR A 161 -0.23 -11.10 6.24
N PRO A 162 -0.27 -9.82 5.83
CA PRO A 162 0.97 -9.08 5.66
C PRO A 162 1.75 -8.99 6.96
N ARG A 163 3.03 -9.12 6.88
CA ARG A 163 3.91 -8.94 8.03
C ARG A 163 4.47 -7.53 8.03
N ASN A 164 4.76 -7.04 9.22
CA ASN A 164 5.35 -5.72 9.36
C ASN A 164 6.86 -5.84 9.12
N ALA A 165 7.28 -5.58 7.89
CA ALA A 165 8.67 -5.70 7.51
C ALA A 165 9.13 -4.41 6.87
N ALA A 166 10.33 -3.96 7.22
CA ALA A 166 10.90 -2.74 6.66
C ALA A 166 11.75 -3.07 5.45
N LEU A 167 11.91 -2.10 4.57
CA LEU A 167 12.84 -2.22 3.48
C LEU A 167 14.27 -2.27 4.00
N ALA A 168 15.12 -3.03 3.33
CA ALA A 168 16.50 -3.15 3.72
C ALA A 168 17.20 -1.80 3.75
N GLY A 169 16.94 -0.96 2.77
CA GLY A 169 17.56 0.35 2.77
C GLY A 169 17.13 1.22 3.92
N ALA A 170 15.87 1.11 4.31
CA ALA A 170 15.39 1.86 5.45
C ALA A 170 16.01 1.35 6.74
N GLU A 171 16.21 0.05 6.83
CA GLU A 171 16.85 -0.51 8.00
C GLU A 171 18.26 0.00 8.17
N GLU A 172 18.97 0.09 7.08
CA GLU A 172 20.33 0.57 7.14
C GLU A 172 20.41 1.98 7.65
N THR A 173 19.47 2.80 7.23
CA THR A 173 19.49 4.18 7.69
C THR A 173 19.11 4.29 9.15
N MET A 174 18.38 3.34 9.63
CA MET A 174 17.96 3.39 11.00
C MET A 174 19.06 3.00 11.95
N ASP A 175 19.96 2.31 11.45
CA ASP A 175 21.01 1.96 12.30
C ASP A 175 21.69 3.13 12.85
N TRP A 176 21.20 2.97 12.32
CA TRP A 176 21.08 3.62 12.44
C TRP A 176 20.56 4.28 13.01
N MET A 177 20.41 3.95 12.87
CA MET A 177 19.96 4.27 13.13
C MET A 177 19.86 4.45 13.78
N PHE A 178 20.30 4.24 13.61
CA PHE A 178 20.24 4.28 13.84
C PHE A 178 20.25 4.86 13.99
N TYR A 179 20.71 4.78 13.93
CA TYR A 179 20.60 5.05 13.63
C TYR A 179 20.38 5.56 13.80
#